data_c6b326476ec2f0db6a20a9f2ae487a56
#
_entry.id   c6b326476ec2f0db6a20a9f2ae487a56
#
_cell.length_a   1.000
_cell.length_b   1.000
_cell.length_c   1.000
_cell.angle_alpha   90.00
_cell.angle_beta   90.00
_cell.angle_gamma   90.00
#
_symmetry.space_group_name_H-M   'P 1'
#
loop_
_entity.id
_entity.type
_entity.pdbx_description
1 polymer ?
#
loop_
_entity_poly.entity_id
_entity_poly.type
_entity_poly.pdbx_seq_one_letter_code
_entity_poly.pdbx_strand_id
1 'polypeptide(L)'
;MADAQLDVVGVGNAIVDVIAQADEALIDRLKLSKGTMTLIDADEADRLYGEMDAGMETSGGSAANTLAGIASLGGAGAYIGKVRDDQLGGVFSHDIQAAGVDYRSRPATGGESTARCLIFVTPDADRTMQTFLGVSVMLGPDDIDPEAIGDAQITYLEGYLFDRDAAKEAFVKAAELAHAAGRKVALSLSDPFCVDRH
;
A
#
# COMPACT_ATOMS: atom_id res chain seq x y z
N MET A 1 23.75 -20.17 -7.96
CA MET A 1 22.61 -19.45 -7.40
C MET A 1 21.37 -20.11 -7.98
N ALA A 2 20.35 -20.39 -7.18
CA ALA A 2 19.08 -20.88 -7.70
C ALA A 2 18.44 -19.82 -8.60
N ASP A 3 17.72 -20.22 -9.64
CA ASP A 3 16.97 -19.30 -10.47
C ASP A 3 15.87 -18.65 -9.64
N ALA A 4 15.68 -17.34 -9.81
CA ALA A 4 14.60 -16.62 -9.15
C ALA A 4 13.26 -17.09 -9.67
N GLN A 5 12.31 -17.34 -8.77
CA GLN A 5 10.95 -17.75 -9.12
C GLN A 5 10.01 -16.55 -9.26
N LEU A 6 10.39 -15.40 -8.68
CA LEU A 6 9.66 -14.15 -8.74
C LEU A 6 10.48 -13.10 -9.52
N ASP A 7 9.82 -12.30 -10.32
CA ASP A 7 10.44 -11.14 -10.97
C ASP A 7 10.65 -10.01 -9.97
N VAL A 8 9.63 -9.71 -9.17
CA VAL A 8 9.66 -8.62 -8.19
C VAL A 8 8.94 -9.00 -6.89
N VAL A 9 9.54 -8.65 -5.76
CA VAL A 9 8.83 -8.56 -4.48
C VAL A 9 8.74 -7.09 -4.07
N GLY A 10 7.52 -6.61 -3.81
CA GLY A 10 7.26 -5.24 -3.34
C GLY A 10 7.10 -5.18 -1.83
N VAL A 11 7.66 -4.14 -1.20
CA VAL A 11 7.46 -3.83 0.22
C VAL A 11 6.90 -2.42 0.33
N GLY A 12 5.70 -2.27 0.90
CA GLY A 12 5.03 -0.96 0.96
C GLY A 12 3.77 -0.93 1.82
N ASN A 13 3.08 0.20 1.78
CA ASN A 13 1.81 0.38 2.50
C ASN A 13 0.69 -0.43 1.83
N ALA A 14 0.10 -1.36 2.57
CA ALA A 14 -1.10 -2.08 2.15
C ALA A 14 -2.33 -1.23 2.48
N ILE A 15 -2.95 -0.65 1.46
CA ILE A 15 -4.06 0.32 1.57
C ILE A 15 -5.25 -0.21 0.78
N VAL A 16 -6.46 -0.10 1.32
CA VAL A 16 -7.68 -0.32 0.54
C VAL A 16 -8.14 1.00 -0.04
N ASP A 17 -8.26 1.07 -1.36
CA ASP A 17 -8.87 2.21 -2.04
C ASP A 17 -10.39 2.04 -2.02
N VAL A 18 -11.09 3.04 -1.45
CA VAL A 18 -12.56 3.14 -1.43
C VAL A 18 -12.96 4.24 -2.40
N ILE A 19 -13.46 3.88 -3.56
CA ILE A 19 -13.70 4.79 -4.67
C ILE A 19 -15.19 5.04 -4.81
N ALA A 20 -15.63 6.29 -4.69
CA ALA A 20 -17.01 6.69 -4.89
C ALA A 20 -17.13 7.95 -5.77
N GLN A 21 -18.24 8.05 -6.50
CA GLN A 21 -18.57 9.29 -7.21
C GLN A 21 -18.97 10.37 -6.21
N ALA A 22 -18.60 11.60 -6.50
CA ALA A 22 -18.93 12.76 -5.68
C ALA A 22 -19.27 13.94 -6.59
N ASP A 23 -20.16 14.83 -6.16
CA ASP A 23 -20.35 16.11 -6.80
C ASP A 23 -19.48 17.20 -6.13
N GLU A 24 -19.38 18.36 -6.79
CA GLU A 24 -18.62 19.51 -6.26
C GLU A 24 -19.21 20.00 -4.93
N ALA A 25 -20.54 19.91 -4.75
CA ALA A 25 -21.20 20.35 -3.54
C ALA A 25 -20.80 19.50 -2.32
N LEU A 26 -20.57 18.20 -2.52
CA LEU A 26 -20.06 17.29 -1.47
C LEU A 26 -18.63 17.68 -1.09
N ILE A 27 -17.75 17.91 -2.07
CA ILE A 27 -16.35 18.32 -1.83
C ILE A 27 -16.31 19.62 -1.03
N ASP A 28 -17.13 20.63 -1.42
CA ASP A 28 -17.21 21.91 -0.73
C ASP A 28 -17.80 21.76 0.69
N ARG A 29 -18.87 20.97 0.85
CA ARG A 29 -19.52 20.73 2.15
C ARG A 29 -18.56 20.05 3.14
N LEU A 30 -17.77 19.11 2.66
CA LEU A 30 -16.76 18.41 3.45
C LEU A 30 -15.47 19.21 3.62
N LYS A 31 -15.34 20.38 2.93
CA LYS A 31 -14.16 21.26 2.94
C LYS A 31 -12.87 20.53 2.52
N LEU A 32 -12.97 19.63 1.55
CA LEU A 32 -11.82 18.90 1.03
C LEU A 32 -11.08 19.75 -0.01
N SER A 33 -9.76 19.59 -0.06
CA SER A 33 -8.93 20.21 -1.11
C SER A 33 -9.01 19.38 -2.38
N LYS A 34 -9.86 19.79 -3.31
CA LYS A 34 -10.12 19.07 -4.57
C LYS A 34 -8.82 18.74 -5.31
N GLY A 35 -8.75 17.53 -5.85
CA GLY A 35 -7.64 17.05 -6.68
C GLY A 35 -6.33 16.78 -5.92
N THR A 36 -6.37 16.77 -4.58
CA THR A 36 -5.18 16.54 -3.75
C THR A 36 -5.31 15.28 -2.90
N MET A 37 -4.17 14.80 -2.38
CA MET A 37 -4.12 13.79 -1.34
C MET A 37 -3.82 14.44 0.01
N THR A 38 -4.61 14.07 1.02
CA THR A 38 -4.43 14.53 2.41
C THR A 38 -4.35 13.32 3.34
N LEU A 39 -3.39 13.33 4.26
CA LEU A 39 -3.35 12.34 5.35
C LEU A 39 -4.34 12.74 6.44
N ILE A 40 -5.12 11.77 6.90
CA ILE A 40 -6.15 11.94 7.92
C ILE A 40 -5.98 10.90 9.04
N ASP A 41 -6.57 11.15 10.18
CA ASP A 41 -6.65 10.19 11.29
C ASP A 41 -7.84 9.22 11.16
N ALA A 42 -7.95 8.30 12.10
CA ALA A 42 -8.98 7.26 12.10
C ALA A 42 -10.39 7.86 12.22
N ASP A 43 -10.58 8.83 13.12
CA ASP A 43 -11.89 9.44 13.38
C ASP A 43 -12.40 10.19 12.14
N GLU A 44 -11.52 10.93 11.47
CA GLU A 44 -11.86 11.63 10.23
C GLU A 44 -12.11 10.64 9.08
N ALA A 45 -11.36 9.55 9.02
CA ALA A 45 -11.60 8.50 8.04
C ALA A 45 -12.97 7.83 8.22
N ASP A 46 -13.38 7.55 9.47
CA ASP A 46 -14.70 7.00 9.77
C ASP A 46 -15.82 8.00 9.44
N ARG A 47 -15.62 9.26 9.79
CA ARG A 47 -16.57 10.34 9.47
C ARG A 47 -16.78 10.48 7.97
N LEU A 48 -15.69 10.57 7.20
CA LEU A 48 -15.77 10.74 5.74
C LEU A 48 -16.32 9.50 5.04
N TYR A 49 -15.98 8.30 5.51
CA TYR A 49 -16.55 7.06 4.98
C TYR A 49 -18.08 7.03 5.11
N GLY A 50 -18.61 7.55 6.23
CA GLY A 50 -20.07 7.66 6.45
C GLY A 50 -20.76 8.69 5.54
N GLU A 51 -20.00 9.60 4.90
CA GLU A 51 -20.52 10.62 3.97
C GLU A 51 -20.41 10.20 2.50
N MET A 52 -19.71 9.10 2.22
CA MET A 52 -19.57 8.56 0.87
C MET A 52 -20.82 7.82 0.43
N ASP A 53 -21.19 7.97 -0.84
CA ASP A 53 -22.12 7.06 -1.49
C ASP A 53 -21.50 5.65 -1.63
N ALA A 54 -22.32 4.68 -2.07
CA ALA A 54 -21.85 3.34 -2.33
C ALA A 54 -20.66 3.35 -3.29
N GLY A 55 -19.53 2.85 -2.82
CA GLY A 55 -18.26 2.84 -3.54
C GLY A 55 -17.74 1.43 -3.81
N MET A 56 -16.67 1.37 -4.56
CA MET A 56 -15.91 0.15 -4.83
C MET A 56 -14.69 0.10 -3.90
N GLU A 57 -14.53 -1.01 -3.21
CA GLU A 57 -13.35 -1.31 -2.39
C GLU A 57 -12.42 -2.23 -3.17
N THR A 58 -11.14 -1.86 -3.25
CA THR A 58 -10.12 -2.62 -3.99
C THR A 58 -8.76 -2.51 -3.31
N SER A 59 -7.88 -3.48 -3.52
CA SER A 59 -6.50 -3.34 -3.08
C SER A 59 -5.84 -2.15 -3.76
N GLY A 60 -5.09 -1.35 -3.00
CA GLY A 60 -4.44 -0.13 -3.43
C GLY A 60 -3.10 0.10 -2.74
N GLY A 61 -2.57 1.30 -2.89
CA GLY A 61 -1.20 1.64 -2.50
C GLY A 61 -0.22 1.52 -3.66
N SER A 62 0.77 2.41 -3.73
CA SER A 62 1.60 2.58 -4.93
C SER A 62 2.42 1.33 -5.27
N ALA A 63 2.98 0.64 -4.26
CA ALA A 63 3.73 -0.58 -4.49
C ALA A 63 2.79 -1.76 -4.84
N ALA A 64 1.65 -1.91 -4.16
CA ALA A 64 0.68 -2.96 -4.48
C ALA A 64 0.15 -2.82 -5.91
N ASN A 65 -0.20 -1.59 -6.33
CA ASN A 65 -0.62 -1.30 -7.70
C ASN A 65 0.49 -1.60 -8.73
N THR A 66 1.76 -1.36 -8.37
CA THR A 66 2.91 -1.73 -9.21
C THR A 66 2.98 -3.24 -9.42
N LEU A 67 2.82 -4.03 -8.34
CA LEU A 67 2.84 -5.49 -8.42
C LEU A 67 1.64 -6.04 -9.20
N ALA A 68 0.44 -5.49 -9.00
CA ALA A 68 -0.75 -5.84 -9.80
C ALA A 68 -0.53 -5.54 -11.30
N GLY A 69 0.12 -4.39 -11.61
CA GLY A 69 0.51 -4.06 -12.98
C GLY A 69 1.51 -5.05 -13.58
N ILE A 70 2.52 -5.47 -12.83
CA ILE A 70 3.49 -6.51 -13.24
C ILE A 70 2.77 -7.84 -13.52
N ALA A 71 1.89 -8.26 -12.62
CA ALA A 71 1.11 -9.49 -12.78
C ALA A 71 0.19 -9.43 -14.02
N SER A 72 -0.45 -8.30 -14.29
CA SER A 72 -1.30 -8.09 -15.46
C SER A 72 -0.54 -8.19 -16.79
N LEU A 73 0.76 -7.94 -16.76
CA LEU A 73 1.68 -8.08 -17.91
C LEU A 73 2.33 -9.48 -17.98
N GLY A 74 1.94 -10.41 -17.10
CA GLY A 74 2.43 -11.78 -17.09
C GLY A 74 3.71 -11.99 -16.27
N GLY A 75 4.14 -11.00 -15.48
CA GLY A 75 5.27 -11.14 -14.55
C GLY A 75 4.83 -11.82 -13.23
N ALA A 76 5.77 -12.48 -12.55
CA ALA A 76 5.57 -13.12 -11.25
C ALA A 76 5.94 -12.14 -10.13
N GLY A 77 4.96 -11.71 -9.34
CA GLY A 77 5.14 -10.75 -8.25
C GLY A 77 4.67 -11.26 -6.90
N ALA A 78 5.37 -10.83 -5.84
CA ALA A 78 4.91 -10.99 -4.46
C ALA A 78 4.86 -9.63 -3.76
N TYR A 79 4.04 -9.53 -2.72
CA TYR A 79 3.87 -8.29 -1.97
C TYR A 79 3.97 -8.53 -0.46
N ILE A 80 4.74 -7.66 0.20
CA ILE A 80 4.88 -7.59 1.65
C ILE A 80 4.31 -6.26 2.11
N GLY A 81 3.22 -6.32 2.85
CA GLY A 81 2.54 -5.16 3.43
C GLY A 81 1.71 -5.58 4.62
N LYS A 82 1.35 -4.65 5.49
CA LYS A 82 0.66 -4.96 6.74
C LYS A 82 -0.79 -4.50 6.70
N VAL A 83 -1.71 -5.44 6.90
CA VAL A 83 -3.14 -5.19 7.12
C VAL A 83 -3.54 -5.66 8.51
N ARG A 84 -4.69 -5.24 9.01
CA ARG A 84 -5.32 -5.74 10.23
C ARG A 84 -6.18 -6.97 9.92
N ASP A 85 -6.40 -7.82 10.89
CA ASP A 85 -7.46 -8.84 10.87
C ASP A 85 -8.83 -8.17 11.06
N ASP A 86 -9.28 -7.49 9.99
CA ASP A 86 -10.57 -6.79 9.88
C ASP A 86 -11.14 -6.93 8.47
N GLN A 87 -12.33 -6.35 8.23
CA GLN A 87 -13.03 -6.46 6.96
C GLN A 87 -12.16 -5.97 5.78
N LEU A 88 -11.56 -4.78 5.91
CA LEU A 88 -10.75 -4.19 4.84
C LEU A 88 -9.44 -4.97 4.62
N GLY A 89 -8.86 -5.55 5.69
CA GLY A 89 -7.71 -6.46 5.56
C GLY A 89 -8.06 -7.71 4.76
N GLY A 90 -9.28 -8.25 4.94
CA GLY A 90 -9.82 -9.33 4.12
C GLY A 90 -10.01 -8.91 2.66
N VAL A 91 -10.56 -7.72 2.40
CA VAL A 91 -10.72 -7.15 1.04
C VAL A 91 -9.37 -7.02 0.37
N PHE A 92 -8.38 -6.38 1.02
CA PHE A 92 -7.03 -6.22 0.46
C PHE A 92 -6.41 -7.56 0.08
N SER A 93 -6.41 -8.52 1.03
CA SER A 93 -5.76 -9.82 0.83
C SER A 93 -6.39 -10.62 -0.31
N HIS A 94 -7.73 -10.62 -0.38
CA HIS A 94 -8.45 -11.31 -1.45
C HIS A 94 -8.19 -10.68 -2.82
N ASP A 95 -8.27 -9.35 -2.90
CA ASP A 95 -8.22 -8.64 -4.17
C ASP A 95 -6.82 -8.63 -4.78
N ILE A 96 -5.77 -8.39 -3.98
CA ILE A 96 -4.39 -8.43 -4.48
C ILE A 96 -3.99 -9.83 -4.98
N GLN A 97 -4.47 -10.90 -4.31
CA GLN A 97 -4.28 -12.27 -4.78
C GLN A 97 -5.07 -12.57 -6.05
N ALA A 98 -6.29 -12.05 -6.17
CA ALA A 98 -7.09 -12.16 -7.39
C ALA A 98 -6.44 -11.43 -8.57
N ALA A 99 -5.69 -10.35 -8.31
CA ALA A 99 -4.86 -9.67 -9.30
C ALA A 99 -3.61 -10.46 -9.73
N GLY A 100 -3.34 -11.64 -9.12
CA GLY A 100 -2.23 -12.51 -9.48
C GLY A 100 -0.92 -12.22 -8.72
N VAL A 101 -0.98 -11.46 -7.64
CA VAL A 101 0.17 -11.16 -6.77
C VAL A 101 0.20 -12.13 -5.58
N ASP A 102 1.34 -12.75 -5.31
CA ASP A 102 1.53 -13.59 -4.14
C ASP A 102 1.58 -12.73 -2.87
N TYR A 103 0.61 -12.90 -1.99
CA TYR A 103 0.49 -12.16 -0.73
C TYR A 103 0.36 -13.11 0.44
N ARG A 104 1.42 -13.22 1.24
CA ARG A 104 1.51 -14.17 2.37
C ARG A 104 1.62 -13.48 3.73
N SER A 105 1.60 -12.12 3.77
CA SER A 105 1.71 -11.38 5.02
C SER A 105 0.61 -11.75 5.99
N ARG A 106 0.97 -11.99 7.26
CA ARG A 106 -0.01 -12.32 8.31
C ARG A 106 -0.70 -11.05 8.78
N PRO A 107 -2.04 -11.03 8.82
CA PRO A 107 -2.75 -9.88 9.36
C PRO A 107 -2.38 -9.62 10.82
N ALA A 108 -2.27 -8.33 11.18
CA ALA A 108 -2.06 -7.92 12.56
C ALA A 108 -3.32 -8.15 13.40
N THR A 109 -3.18 -8.71 14.58
CA THR A 109 -4.29 -8.98 15.52
C THR A 109 -4.52 -7.82 16.49
N GLY A 110 -3.71 -6.77 16.45
CA GLY A 110 -3.78 -5.58 17.31
C GLY A 110 -3.35 -4.31 16.55
N GLY A 111 -3.50 -3.15 17.18
CA GLY A 111 -3.16 -1.85 16.61
C GLY A 111 -4.33 -1.19 15.86
N GLU A 112 -4.01 -0.21 15.04
CA GLU A 112 -4.96 0.52 14.19
C GLU A 112 -5.65 -0.41 13.17
N SER A 113 -6.77 0.04 12.60
CA SER A 113 -7.44 -0.67 11.52
C SER A 113 -6.59 -0.70 10.23
N THR A 114 -7.00 -1.51 9.28
CA THR A 114 -6.40 -1.53 7.93
C THR A 114 -6.45 -0.15 7.31
N ALA A 115 -5.36 0.23 6.64
CA ALA A 115 -5.25 1.48 5.92
C ALA A 115 -6.28 1.58 4.81
N ARG A 116 -6.83 2.79 4.62
CA ARG A 116 -7.79 3.08 3.56
C ARG A 116 -7.56 4.45 2.94
N CYS A 117 -7.76 4.55 1.65
CA CYS A 117 -7.77 5.80 0.91
C CYS A 117 -9.19 6.04 0.40
N LEU A 118 -9.85 7.07 0.93
CA LEU A 118 -11.17 7.48 0.49
C LEU A 118 -11.01 8.37 -0.72
N ILE A 119 -11.49 7.93 -1.87
CA ILE A 119 -11.29 8.57 -3.17
C ILE A 119 -12.63 9.07 -3.68
N PHE A 120 -12.80 10.38 -3.64
CA PHE A 120 -13.96 11.10 -4.19
C PHE A 120 -13.66 11.48 -5.63
N VAL A 121 -14.43 10.93 -6.58
CA VAL A 121 -14.24 11.18 -8.01
C VAL A 121 -15.32 12.12 -8.51
N THR A 122 -14.94 13.34 -8.89
CA THR A 122 -15.87 14.35 -9.43
C THR A 122 -16.12 14.16 -10.93
N PRO A 123 -17.20 14.77 -11.51
CA PRO A 123 -17.58 14.55 -12.90
C PRO A 123 -16.52 14.92 -13.94
N ASP A 124 -15.58 15.79 -13.59
CA ASP A 124 -14.41 16.16 -14.39
C ASP A 124 -13.25 15.14 -14.27
N ALA A 125 -13.49 14.01 -13.60
CA ALA A 125 -12.55 12.94 -13.33
C ALA A 125 -11.39 13.32 -12.35
N ASP A 126 -11.48 14.43 -11.65
CA ASP A 126 -10.57 14.73 -10.55
C ASP A 126 -10.78 13.77 -9.37
N ARG A 127 -9.67 13.37 -8.75
CA ARG A 127 -9.66 12.48 -7.59
C ARG A 127 -9.18 13.25 -6.36
N THR A 128 -10.07 13.38 -5.39
CA THR A 128 -9.75 13.95 -4.08
C THR A 128 -9.58 12.81 -3.09
N MET A 129 -8.37 12.65 -2.55
CA MET A 129 -7.98 11.49 -1.77
C MET A 129 -7.75 11.86 -0.31
N GLN A 130 -8.36 11.09 0.59
CA GLN A 130 -8.19 11.23 2.04
C GLN A 130 -7.67 9.90 2.58
N THR A 131 -6.40 9.88 2.99
CA THR A 131 -5.69 8.65 3.30
C THR A 131 -5.42 8.49 4.78
N PHE A 132 -5.96 7.43 5.35
CA PHE A 132 -5.62 6.93 6.68
C PHE A 132 -4.66 5.74 6.54
N LEU A 133 -3.46 5.87 7.07
CA LEU A 133 -2.40 4.87 6.90
C LEU A 133 -2.52 3.67 7.85
N GLY A 134 -3.28 3.80 8.96
CA GLY A 134 -3.59 2.71 9.88
C GLY A 134 -2.40 1.84 10.25
N VAL A 135 -2.64 0.52 10.27
CA VAL A 135 -1.63 -0.46 10.64
C VAL A 135 -0.50 -0.61 9.59
N SER A 136 -0.68 -0.11 8.36
CA SER A 136 0.30 -0.30 7.30
C SER A 136 1.69 0.27 7.65
N VAL A 137 1.72 1.42 8.34
CA VAL A 137 2.96 2.07 8.80
C VAL A 137 3.64 1.37 9.99
N MET A 138 3.02 0.32 10.51
CA MET A 138 3.58 -0.50 11.60
C MET A 138 4.36 -1.72 11.08
N LEU A 139 4.60 -1.79 9.76
CA LEU A 139 5.47 -2.80 9.18
C LEU A 139 6.88 -2.65 9.74
N GLY A 140 7.44 -3.77 10.18
CA GLY A 140 8.77 -3.81 10.80
C GLY A 140 9.60 -4.99 10.29
N PRO A 141 10.82 -5.18 10.82
CA PRO A 141 11.73 -6.23 10.37
C PRO A 141 11.14 -7.65 10.44
N ASP A 142 10.26 -7.92 11.41
CA ASP A 142 9.65 -9.25 11.58
C ASP A 142 8.60 -9.58 10.51
N ASP A 143 8.10 -8.57 9.80
CA ASP A 143 7.15 -8.74 8.71
C ASP A 143 7.85 -9.07 7.37
N ILE A 144 9.18 -8.94 7.29
CA ILE A 144 9.95 -9.24 6.09
C ILE A 144 10.12 -10.76 5.94
N ASP A 145 9.56 -11.29 4.86
CA ASP A 145 9.68 -12.71 4.48
C ASP A 145 11.01 -12.95 3.74
N PRO A 146 11.99 -13.65 4.36
CA PRO A 146 13.28 -13.89 3.75
C PRO A 146 13.20 -14.78 2.50
N GLU A 147 12.21 -15.70 2.42
CA GLU A 147 12.02 -16.59 1.29
C GLU A 147 11.55 -15.78 0.08
N ALA A 148 10.51 -14.95 0.23
CA ALA A 148 10.03 -14.10 -0.85
C ALA A 148 11.12 -13.14 -1.37
N ILE A 149 11.92 -12.54 -0.47
CA ILE A 149 13.05 -11.67 -0.85
C ILE A 149 14.12 -12.47 -1.61
N GLY A 150 14.49 -13.66 -1.14
CA GLY A 150 15.52 -14.49 -1.78
C GLY A 150 15.10 -15.03 -3.15
N ASP A 151 13.82 -15.28 -3.34
CA ASP A 151 13.24 -15.82 -4.58
C ASP A 151 12.96 -14.75 -5.66
N ALA A 152 13.03 -13.47 -5.31
CA ALA A 152 12.78 -12.40 -6.27
C ALA A 152 14.05 -11.89 -6.96
N GLN A 153 13.96 -11.55 -8.25
CA GLN A 153 15.07 -10.90 -8.97
C GLN A 153 15.31 -9.47 -8.46
N ILE A 154 14.23 -8.77 -8.11
CA ILE A 154 14.27 -7.38 -7.63
C ILE A 154 13.39 -7.26 -6.38
N THR A 155 13.95 -6.68 -5.31
CA THR A 155 13.18 -6.19 -4.16
C THR A 155 12.85 -4.72 -4.38
N TYR A 156 11.55 -4.39 -4.50
CA TYR A 156 11.07 -3.02 -4.71
C TYR A 156 10.54 -2.43 -3.41
N LEU A 157 11.14 -1.33 -2.96
CA LEU A 157 10.84 -0.65 -1.71
C LEU A 157 10.09 0.66 -1.99
N GLU A 158 8.97 0.88 -1.29
CA GLU A 158 8.13 2.06 -1.46
C GLU A 158 8.55 3.18 -0.49
N GLY A 159 8.99 4.32 -1.00
CA GLY A 159 9.46 5.45 -0.19
C GLY A 159 8.42 5.98 0.81
N TYR A 160 7.12 5.95 0.49
CA TYR A 160 6.06 6.36 1.43
C TYR A 160 6.08 5.59 2.77
N LEU A 161 6.60 4.37 2.80
CA LEU A 161 6.71 3.60 4.05
C LEU A 161 7.94 4.02 4.89
N PHE A 162 8.84 4.83 4.38
CA PHE A 162 10.14 5.17 5.01
C PHE A 162 10.04 6.20 6.13
N ASP A 163 8.89 6.43 6.73
CA ASP A 163 8.72 7.43 7.79
C ASP A 163 9.10 6.91 9.20
N ARG A 164 8.69 5.69 9.55
CA ARG A 164 8.93 5.12 10.88
C ARG A 164 10.25 4.35 10.96
N ASP A 165 10.92 4.40 12.10
CA ASP A 165 12.21 3.73 12.29
C ASP A 165 12.14 2.23 12.08
N ALA A 166 11.07 1.56 12.56
CA ALA A 166 10.86 0.14 12.32
C ALA A 166 10.73 -0.20 10.82
N ALA A 167 10.10 0.67 10.03
CA ALA A 167 10.01 0.49 8.59
C ALA A 167 11.36 0.70 7.89
N LYS A 168 12.18 1.66 8.36
CA LYS A 168 13.55 1.85 7.88
C LYS A 168 14.41 0.62 8.16
N GLU A 169 14.30 0.05 9.35
CA GLU A 169 14.97 -1.21 9.71
C GLU A 169 14.49 -2.38 8.83
N ALA A 170 13.19 -2.45 8.54
CA ALA A 170 12.64 -3.44 7.61
C ALA A 170 13.22 -3.31 6.20
N PHE A 171 13.39 -2.07 5.71
CA PHE A 171 14.01 -1.81 4.40
C PHE A 171 15.49 -2.22 4.37
N VAL A 172 16.24 -1.91 5.42
CA VAL A 172 17.64 -2.35 5.54
C VAL A 172 17.71 -3.87 5.53
N LYS A 173 16.89 -4.53 6.34
CA LYS A 173 16.81 -6.01 6.38
C LYS A 173 16.47 -6.61 5.02
N ALA A 174 15.45 -6.08 4.33
CA ALA A 174 15.07 -6.55 3.02
C ALA A 174 16.21 -6.38 1.99
N ALA A 175 16.89 -5.23 2.03
CA ALA A 175 18.02 -4.96 1.14
C ALA A 175 19.22 -5.90 1.42
N GLU A 176 19.54 -6.14 2.69
CA GLU A 176 20.61 -7.06 3.08
C GLU A 176 20.31 -8.51 2.62
N LEU A 177 19.07 -8.97 2.81
CA LEU A 177 18.64 -10.30 2.35
C LEU A 177 18.72 -10.41 0.82
N ALA A 178 18.25 -9.40 0.08
CA ALA A 178 18.33 -9.38 -1.37
C ALA A 178 19.79 -9.42 -1.86
N HIS A 179 20.66 -8.59 -1.29
CA HIS A 179 22.07 -8.56 -1.66
C HIS A 179 22.80 -9.85 -1.29
N ALA A 180 22.50 -10.45 -0.13
CA ALA A 180 23.07 -11.76 0.27
C ALA A 180 22.67 -12.87 -0.69
N ALA A 181 21.46 -12.80 -1.28
CA ALA A 181 21.01 -13.71 -2.32
C ALA A 181 21.54 -13.36 -3.74
N GLY A 182 22.33 -12.29 -3.89
CA GLY A 182 22.81 -11.80 -5.19
C GLY A 182 21.71 -11.14 -6.03
N ARG A 183 20.67 -10.63 -5.41
CA ARG A 183 19.50 -9.99 -6.02
C ARG A 183 19.64 -8.45 -6.02
N LYS A 184 18.76 -7.77 -6.76
CA LYS A 184 18.77 -6.30 -6.88
C LYS A 184 17.76 -5.68 -5.93
N VAL A 185 18.03 -4.43 -5.54
CA VAL A 185 17.09 -3.59 -4.79
C VAL A 185 16.76 -2.34 -5.63
N ALA A 186 15.51 -1.97 -5.67
CA ALA A 186 14.99 -0.74 -6.24
C ALA A 186 14.22 0.02 -5.17
N LEU A 187 14.41 1.34 -5.09
CA LEU A 187 13.70 2.22 -4.16
C LEU A 187 12.94 3.27 -4.96
N SER A 188 11.63 3.37 -4.73
CA SER A 188 10.86 4.54 -5.17
C SER A 188 11.07 5.69 -4.19
N LEU A 189 11.35 6.88 -4.69
CA LEU A 189 11.40 8.10 -3.87
C LEU A 189 10.00 8.63 -3.53
N SER A 190 8.96 8.05 -4.16
CA SER A 190 7.54 8.36 -3.96
C SER A 190 7.17 9.75 -4.45
N ASP A 191 7.12 10.76 -3.59
CA ASP A 191 6.79 12.13 -3.96
C ASP A 191 7.77 13.16 -3.34
N PRO A 192 7.70 14.45 -3.73
CA PRO A 192 8.58 15.48 -3.16
C PRO A 192 8.47 15.61 -1.65
N PHE A 193 7.25 15.45 -1.07
CA PHE A 193 7.07 15.55 0.39
C PHE A 193 7.77 14.41 1.14
N CYS A 194 7.83 13.22 0.54
CA CYS A 194 8.60 12.10 1.07
C CYS A 194 10.11 12.41 1.03
N VAL A 195 10.60 12.90 -0.10
CA VAL A 195 12.02 13.28 -0.27
C VAL A 195 12.44 14.40 0.66
N ASP A 196 11.60 15.41 0.83
CA ASP A 196 11.91 16.58 1.68
C ASP A 196 11.99 16.22 3.19
N ARG A 197 11.37 15.09 3.60
CA ARG A 197 11.41 14.60 5.00
C ARG A 197 12.62 13.73 5.31
N HIS A 198 13.29 13.20 4.29
CA HIS A 198 14.37 12.20 4.40
C HIS A 198 15.61 12.58 3.62
#